data_400c1ac22bfe9e5816172f55d622b8ea
#
_entry.id   400c1ac22bfe9e5816172f55d622b8ea
#
_cell.length_a   1.000
_cell.length_b   1.000
_cell.length_c   1.000
_cell.angle_alpha   90.00
_cell.angle_beta   90.00
_cell.angle_gamma   90.00
#
_symmetry.space_group_name_H-M   'P 1'
#
loop_
_entity.id
_entity.type
_entity.pdbx_description
1 polymer ?
#
loop_
_entity_poly.entity_id
_entity_poly.type
_entity_poly.pdbx_seq_one_letter_code
_entity_poly.pdbx_strand_id
1 'polypeptide(L)'
;MSEAGDRAEIGAVIDEMYAMISGPAGPRDWSRQANCFHPEARQIRTWIDEGGNPACRIMGLEDYARDTGPFFAENDFFEIEIGRRIDLFGNIAHVWSAYEARASLEDAEPERRGINSIQLFKDPGKGWRIMAMIWDNEREGLALPDFD
;
A
#
# COMPACT_ATOMS: atom_id res chain seq x y z
N MET A 1 24.48 -2.88 9.76
CA MET A 1 23.63 -2.03 8.92
C MET A 1 23.27 -0.77 9.67
N SER A 2 23.28 0.35 8.98
CA SER A 2 22.93 1.62 9.57
C SER A 2 21.43 1.85 9.51
N GLU A 3 20.93 2.73 10.38
CA GLU A 3 19.54 3.16 10.32
C GLU A 3 19.23 3.82 8.97
N ALA A 4 20.17 4.61 8.44
CA ALA A 4 19.98 5.24 7.12
C ALA A 4 19.83 4.20 6.02
N GLY A 5 20.61 3.12 6.07
CA GLY A 5 20.49 2.02 5.11
C GLY A 5 19.16 1.29 5.23
N ASP A 6 18.70 1.06 6.46
CA ASP A 6 17.40 0.44 6.70
C ASP A 6 16.26 1.32 6.17
N ARG A 7 16.32 2.62 6.43
CA ARG A 7 15.29 3.55 5.93
C ARG A 7 15.25 3.58 4.41
N ALA A 8 16.42 3.55 3.76
CA ALA A 8 16.48 3.53 2.30
C ALA A 8 15.88 2.25 1.73
N GLU A 9 16.19 1.11 2.33
CA GLU A 9 15.64 -0.18 1.89
C GLU A 9 14.13 -0.24 2.10
N ILE A 10 13.64 0.21 3.25
CA ILE A 10 12.21 0.29 3.53
C ILE A 10 11.52 1.17 2.48
N GLY A 11 12.09 2.32 2.18
CA GLY A 11 11.56 3.23 1.15
C GLY A 11 11.45 2.54 -0.20
N ALA A 12 12.48 1.78 -0.59
CA ALA A 12 12.47 1.06 -1.86
C ALA A 12 11.38 -0.01 -1.90
N VAL A 13 11.11 -0.69 -0.77
CA VAL A 13 10.04 -1.68 -0.67
C VAL A 13 8.68 -1.01 -0.87
N ILE A 14 8.47 0.15 -0.24
CA ILE A 14 7.21 0.90 -0.40
C ILE A 14 7.06 1.36 -1.85
N ASP A 15 8.13 1.88 -2.46
CA ASP A 15 8.09 2.33 -3.86
C ASP A 15 7.70 1.19 -4.80
N GLU A 16 8.26 0.00 -4.58
CA GLU A 16 7.95 -1.18 -5.40
C GLU A 16 6.49 -1.61 -5.23
N MET A 17 5.96 -1.52 -4.01
CA MET A 17 4.57 -1.86 -3.74
C MET A 17 3.62 -0.97 -4.57
N TYR A 18 3.85 0.34 -4.60
CA TYR A 18 3.02 1.24 -5.41
C TYR A 18 3.24 1.01 -6.92
N ALA A 19 4.47 0.80 -7.34
CA ALA A 19 4.79 0.60 -8.76
C ALA A 19 4.14 -0.67 -9.31
N MET A 20 4.09 -1.73 -8.52
CA MET A 20 3.57 -3.02 -8.94
C MET A 20 2.11 -2.95 -9.38
N ILE A 21 1.29 -2.16 -8.68
CA ILE A 21 -0.15 -2.09 -8.96
C ILE A 21 -0.52 -0.97 -9.91
N SER A 22 0.41 -0.09 -10.23
CA SER A 22 0.14 1.10 -11.07
C SER A 22 0.47 0.84 -12.52
N GLY A 23 -0.34 1.41 -13.43
CA GLY A 23 -0.09 1.33 -14.85
C GLY A 23 -1.36 1.35 -15.69
N PRO A 24 -1.20 1.30 -17.02
CA PRO A 24 -2.33 1.17 -17.93
C PRO A 24 -3.09 -0.13 -17.69
N ALA A 25 -4.33 -0.19 -18.17
CA ALA A 25 -5.15 -1.40 -18.10
C ALA A 25 -4.39 -2.59 -18.70
N GLY A 26 -4.40 -3.69 -17.98
CA GLY A 26 -3.70 -4.91 -18.37
C GLY A 26 -3.36 -5.74 -17.14
N PRO A 27 -2.88 -6.98 -17.35
CA PRO A 27 -2.51 -7.83 -16.23
C PRO A 27 -1.33 -7.25 -15.46
N ARG A 28 -1.35 -7.40 -14.16
CA ARG A 28 -0.22 -7.04 -13.29
C ARG A 28 0.70 -8.25 -13.14
N ASP A 29 1.98 -7.99 -12.91
CA ASP A 29 2.94 -9.04 -12.60
C ASP A 29 2.93 -9.30 -11.10
N TRP A 30 2.08 -10.22 -10.67
CA TRP A 30 1.91 -10.52 -9.24
C TRP A 30 3.13 -11.20 -8.62
N SER A 31 4.07 -11.70 -9.43
CA SER A 31 5.32 -12.25 -8.89
C SER A 31 6.14 -11.16 -8.18
N ARG A 32 5.89 -9.89 -8.50
CA ARG A 32 6.53 -8.75 -7.84
C ARG A 32 6.13 -8.60 -6.37
N GLN A 33 5.05 -9.26 -5.94
CA GLN A 33 4.67 -9.26 -4.52
C GLN A 33 5.83 -9.75 -3.65
N ALA A 34 6.62 -10.70 -4.13
CA ALA A 34 7.77 -11.22 -3.39
C ALA A 34 8.86 -10.17 -3.15
N ASN A 35 8.87 -9.08 -3.92
CA ASN A 35 9.83 -7.98 -3.73
C ASN A 35 9.47 -7.07 -2.56
N CYS A 36 8.22 -7.12 -2.10
CA CYS A 36 7.71 -6.21 -1.08
C CYS A 36 7.15 -6.92 0.13
N PHE A 37 6.47 -8.05 -0.06
CA PHE A 37 5.67 -8.70 0.97
C PHE A 37 6.30 -10.01 1.44
N HIS A 38 6.18 -10.25 2.75
CA HIS A 38 6.41 -11.57 3.29
C HIS A 38 5.30 -12.50 2.77
N PRO A 39 5.60 -13.80 2.50
CA PRO A 39 4.57 -14.72 1.97
C PRO A 39 3.31 -14.82 2.83
N GLU A 40 3.41 -14.59 4.13
CA GLU A 40 2.28 -14.68 5.04
C GLU A 40 1.65 -13.31 5.35
N ALA A 41 2.00 -12.28 4.58
CA ALA A 41 1.50 -10.94 4.79
C ALA A 41 -0.01 -10.85 4.61
N ARG A 42 -0.59 -9.85 5.25
CA ARG A 42 -2.02 -9.55 5.10
C ARG A 42 -2.19 -8.15 4.56
N GLN A 43 -3.12 -8.01 3.63
CA GLN A 43 -3.56 -6.74 3.09
C GLN A 43 -5.02 -6.58 3.50
N ILE A 44 -5.35 -5.49 4.18
CA ILE A 44 -6.64 -5.31 4.82
C ILE A 44 -7.27 -4.01 4.34
N ARG A 45 -8.37 -4.14 3.61
CA ARG A 45 -9.15 -2.99 3.17
C ARG A 45 -10.20 -2.67 4.20
N THR A 46 -10.39 -1.37 4.50
CA THR A 46 -11.47 -0.92 5.38
C THR A 46 -12.41 0.02 4.63
N TRP A 47 -13.63 0.13 5.11
CA TRP A 47 -14.63 1.06 4.58
C TRP A 47 -15.74 1.23 5.60
N ILE A 48 -16.68 2.12 5.30
CA ILE A 48 -17.91 2.26 6.08
C ILE A 48 -19.01 1.58 5.27
N ASP A 49 -19.71 0.64 5.88
CA ASP A 49 -20.75 -0.12 5.20
C ASP A 49 -22.06 0.68 5.08
N GLU A 50 -23.07 0.08 4.46
CA GLU A 50 -24.37 0.72 4.25
C GLU A 50 -25.06 1.12 5.55
N GLY A 51 -24.79 0.40 6.63
CA GLY A 51 -25.33 0.72 7.95
C GLY A 51 -24.56 1.78 8.71
N GLY A 52 -23.49 2.34 8.11
CA GLY A 52 -22.65 3.34 8.76
C GLY A 52 -21.62 2.76 9.71
N ASN A 53 -21.36 1.46 9.63
CA ASN A 53 -20.41 0.77 10.51
C ASN A 53 -19.07 0.51 9.83
N PRO A 54 -17.96 0.56 10.58
CA PRO A 54 -16.67 0.13 10.03
C PRO A 54 -16.70 -1.34 9.62
N ALA A 55 -16.15 -1.62 8.46
CA ALA A 55 -16.03 -2.96 7.92
C ALA A 55 -14.62 -3.19 7.38
N CYS A 56 -14.18 -4.43 7.32
CA CYS A 56 -12.89 -4.75 6.73
C CYS A 56 -12.93 -6.07 5.99
N ARG A 57 -11.99 -6.20 5.03
CA ARG A 57 -11.72 -7.47 4.37
C ARG A 57 -10.24 -7.78 4.52
N ILE A 58 -9.96 -8.92 5.14
CA ILE A 58 -8.59 -9.39 5.37
C ILE A 58 -8.21 -10.34 4.23
N MET A 59 -7.11 -10.04 3.55
CA MET A 59 -6.67 -10.78 2.38
C MET A 59 -5.22 -11.21 2.54
N GLY A 60 -4.92 -12.45 2.15
CA GLY A 60 -3.56 -12.85 1.88
C GLY A 60 -3.16 -12.33 0.50
N LEU A 61 -1.92 -12.61 0.06
CA LEU A 61 -1.42 -12.11 -1.21
C LEU A 61 -2.24 -12.64 -2.41
N GLU A 62 -2.58 -13.93 -2.38
CA GLU A 62 -3.39 -14.52 -3.45
C GLU A 62 -4.79 -13.94 -3.51
N ASP A 63 -5.39 -13.72 -2.35
CA ASP A 63 -6.73 -13.12 -2.26
C ASP A 63 -6.73 -11.73 -2.86
N TYR A 64 -5.71 -10.93 -2.55
CA TYR A 64 -5.61 -9.58 -3.07
C TYR A 64 -5.49 -9.59 -4.60
N ALA A 65 -4.60 -10.42 -5.12
CA ALA A 65 -4.42 -10.55 -6.57
C ALA A 65 -5.70 -11.01 -7.27
N ARG A 66 -6.40 -11.98 -6.68
CA ARG A 66 -7.65 -12.50 -7.24
C ARG A 66 -8.76 -11.47 -7.21
N ASP A 67 -8.88 -10.72 -6.10
CA ASP A 67 -9.96 -9.76 -5.91
C ASP A 67 -9.76 -8.49 -6.75
N THR A 68 -8.52 -8.03 -6.89
CA THR A 68 -8.22 -6.75 -7.54
C THR A 68 -7.72 -6.88 -8.98
N GLY A 69 -7.18 -8.04 -9.33
CA GLY A 69 -6.64 -8.28 -10.67
C GLY A 69 -7.59 -7.94 -11.80
N PRO A 70 -8.86 -8.37 -11.75
CA PRO A 70 -9.82 -8.05 -12.80
C PRO A 70 -10.03 -6.55 -13.00
N PHE A 71 -10.05 -5.77 -11.93
CA PHE A 71 -10.19 -4.32 -12.02
C PHE A 71 -8.99 -3.71 -12.76
N PHE A 72 -7.78 -4.10 -12.39
CA PHE A 72 -6.56 -3.59 -13.03
C PHE A 72 -6.43 -4.04 -14.48
N ALA A 73 -6.94 -5.23 -14.79
CA ALA A 73 -6.91 -5.74 -16.17
C ALA A 73 -7.74 -4.87 -17.12
N GLU A 74 -8.79 -4.24 -16.63
CA GLU A 74 -9.75 -3.50 -17.43
C GLU A 74 -9.67 -1.99 -17.27
N ASN A 75 -8.91 -1.50 -16.28
CA ASN A 75 -8.86 -0.07 -15.98
C ASN A 75 -7.44 0.44 -15.81
N ASP A 76 -7.17 1.62 -16.36
CA ASP A 76 -5.95 2.34 -16.02
C ASP A 76 -6.03 2.69 -14.54
N PHE A 77 -4.93 2.50 -13.82
CA PHE A 77 -4.91 2.76 -12.38
C PHE A 77 -3.51 3.17 -11.95
N PHE A 78 -3.43 4.29 -11.25
CA PHE A 78 -2.17 4.82 -10.73
C PHE A 78 -2.35 5.18 -9.27
N GLU A 79 -1.55 4.58 -8.41
CA GLU A 79 -1.53 4.94 -6.99
C GLU A 79 -0.21 5.62 -6.69
N ILE A 80 -0.28 6.88 -6.28
CA ILE A 80 0.88 7.74 -6.10
C ILE A 80 1.00 8.08 -4.62
N GLU A 81 2.17 7.83 -4.04
CA GLU A 81 2.43 8.21 -2.65
C GLU A 81 2.64 9.72 -2.57
N ILE A 82 1.94 10.37 -1.64
CA ILE A 82 1.99 11.81 -1.45
C ILE A 82 2.54 12.21 -0.08
N GLY A 83 2.83 11.25 0.80
CA GLY A 83 3.45 11.53 2.09
C GLY A 83 3.92 10.24 2.74
N ARG A 84 4.98 10.32 3.54
CA ARG A 84 5.57 9.13 4.16
C ARG A 84 6.21 9.49 5.48
N ARG A 85 5.94 8.67 6.51
CA ARG A 85 6.68 8.72 7.76
C ARG A 85 7.11 7.30 8.13
N ILE A 86 8.40 7.11 8.38
CA ILE A 86 8.97 5.82 8.74
C ILE A 86 9.41 5.88 10.20
N ASP A 87 8.88 4.95 11.00
CA ASP A 87 9.32 4.75 12.38
C ASP A 87 10.03 3.40 12.43
N LEU A 88 11.22 3.36 13.00
CA LEU A 88 12.11 2.21 12.97
C LEU A 88 12.58 1.83 14.36
N PHE A 89 12.50 0.55 14.70
CA PHE A 89 13.05 0.04 15.94
C PHE A 89 13.55 -1.40 15.76
N GLY A 90 14.86 -1.58 15.71
CA GLY A 90 15.46 -2.90 15.56
C GLY A 90 14.99 -3.60 14.29
N ASN A 91 14.30 -4.73 14.47
CA ASN A 91 13.86 -5.59 13.37
C ASN A 91 12.47 -5.24 12.84
N ILE A 92 11.86 -4.20 13.38
CA ILE A 92 10.51 -3.81 12.97
C ILE A 92 10.48 -2.35 12.51
N ALA A 93 9.55 -2.07 11.62
CA ALA A 93 9.30 -0.70 11.16
C ALA A 93 7.81 -0.50 10.93
N HIS A 94 7.39 0.74 11.00
CA HIS A 94 6.04 1.16 10.64
C HIS A 94 6.15 2.31 9.64
N VAL A 95 5.38 2.22 8.55
CA VAL A 95 5.29 3.31 7.58
C VAL A 95 3.86 3.79 7.52
N TRP A 96 3.68 5.07 7.77
CA TRP A 96 2.43 5.80 7.60
C TRP A 96 2.55 6.44 6.22
N SER A 97 1.83 5.89 5.24
CA SER A 97 2.00 6.25 3.82
C SER A 97 0.70 6.77 3.24
N ALA A 98 0.68 8.03 2.87
CA ALA A 98 -0.50 8.66 2.25
C ALA A 98 -0.42 8.52 0.73
N TYR A 99 -1.56 8.28 0.08
CA TYR A 99 -1.61 8.04 -1.36
C TYR A 99 -2.79 8.74 -2.02
N GLU A 100 -2.65 8.90 -3.33
CA GLU A 100 -3.75 9.28 -4.24
C GLU A 100 -3.94 8.15 -5.23
N ALA A 101 -5.19 7.76 -5.50
CA ALA A 101 -5.52 6.80 -6.54
C ALA A 101 -6.13 7.58 -7.70
N ARG A 102 -5.59 7.37 -8.91
CA ARG A 102 -5.98 8.11 -10.12
C ARG A 102 -6.27 7.16 -11.26
N ALA A 103 -7.27 7.50 -12.08
CA ALA A 103 -7.53 6.80 -13.34
C ALA A 103 -6.55 7.26 -14.41
N SER A 104 -6.06 8.51 -14.31
CA SER A 104 -5.05 9.07 -15.21
C SER A 104 -4.16 10.01 -14.40
N LEU A 105 -2.86 10.01 -14.72
CA LEU A 105 -1.91 10.94 -14.10
C LEU A 105 -2.20 12.39 -14.46
N GLU A 106 -2.97 12.63 -15.53
CA GLU A 106 -3.31 13.97 -16.00
C GLU A 106 -4.62 14.51 -15.41
N ASP A 107 -5.36 13.68 -14.65
CA ASP A 107 -6.59 14.13 -14.01
C ASP A 107 -6.31 15.26 -13.00
N ALA A 108 -7.16 16.27 -12.98
CA ALA A 108 -7.01 17.40 -12.07
C ALA A 108 -7.19 16.96 -10.63
N GLU A 109 -8.08 15.99 -10.39
CA GLU A 109 -8.37 15.48 -9.05
C GLU A 109 -8.21 13.96 -9.02
N PRO A 110 -7.74 13.39 -7.90
CA PRO A 110 -7.69 11.93 -7.77
C PRO A 110 -9.09 11.35 -7.59
N GLU A 111 -9.22 10.06 -7.89
CA GLU A 111 -10.43 9.29 -7.61
C GLU A 111 -10.68 9.22 -6.10
N ARG A 112 -9.60 9.04 -5.34
CA ARG A 112 -9.64 8.99 -3.88
C ARG A 112 -8.25 9.21 -3.30
N ARG A 113 -8.21 9.51 -2.02
CA ARG A 113 -6.97 9.64 -1.25
C ARG A 113 -7.15 8.87 0.05
N GLY A 114 -6.06 8.37 0.58
CA GLY A 114 -6.12 7.60 1.81
C GLY A 114 -4.75 7.39 2.44
N ILE A 115 -4.73 6.53 3.45
CA ILE A 115 -3.50 6.17 4.17
C ILE A 115 -3.38 4.67 4.24
N ASN A 116 -2.17 4.19 3.94
CA ASN A 116 -1.74 2.83 4.24
C ASN A 116 -0.95 2.85 5.55
N SER A 117 -1.39 2.06 6.52
CA SER A 117 -0.65 1.78 7.75
C SER A 117 0.09 0.47 7.52
N ILE A 118 1.42 0.54 7.46
CA ILE A 118 2.24 -0.58 6.97
C ILE A 118 3.22 -1.02 8.04
N GLN A 119 3.20 -2.30 8.39
CA GLN A 119 4.16 -2.88 9.31
C GLN A 119 5.13 -3.78 8.57
N LEU A 120 6.43 -3.62 8.86
CA LEU A 120 7.48 -4.36 8.20
C LEU A 120 8.36 -5.09 9.19
N PHE A 121 8.99 -6.16 8.71
CA PHE A 121 9.94 -6.97 9.44
C PHE A 121 11.21 -7.11 8.61
N LYS A 122 12.36 -7.06 9.27
CA LYS A 122 13.65 -7.27 8.62
C LYS A 122 13.92 -8.77 8.53
N ASP A 123 13.53 -9.35 7.41
CA ASP A 123 13.70 -10.78 7.18
C ASP A 123 15.18 -11.12 6.92
N PRO A 124 15.75 -12.08 7.65
CA PRO A 124 17.18 -12.37 7.50
C PRO A 124 17.58 -12.86 6.10
N GLY A 125 16.67 -13.48 5.38
CA GLY A 125 16.95 -14.00 4.03
C GLY A 125 16.62 -13.02 2.91
N LYS A 126 15.68 -12.11 3.13
CA LYS A 126 15.11 -11.27 2.06
C LYS A 126 15.23 -9.77 2.30
N GLY A 127 15.59 -9.36 3.51
CA GLY A 127 15.60 -7.94 3.89
C GLY A 127 14.22 -7.49 4.34
N TRP A 128 14.00 -6.19 4.34
CA TRP A 128 12.73 -5.65 4.81
C TRP A 128 11.55 -6.12 3.96
N ARG A 129 10.49 -6.60 4.64
CA ARG A 129 9.28 -7.08 3.95
C ARG A 129 8.05 -6.62 4.73
N ILE A 130 7.00 -6.30 3.99
CA ILE A 130 5.71 -5.91 4.57
C ILE A 130 5.04 -7.16 5.15
N MET A 131 4.62 -7.06 6.41
CA MET A 131 3.92 -8.13 7.11
C MET A 131 2.42 -7.89 7.16
N ALA A 132 2.03 -6.63 7.25
CA ALA A 132 0.62 -6.25 7.28
C ALA A 132 0.48 -4.83 6.72
N MET A 133 -0.58 -4.62 5.97
CA MET A 133 -0.93 -3.32 5.45
C MET A 133 -2.45 -3.16 5.55
N ILE A 134 -2.88 -2.11 6.24
CA ILE A 134 -4.30 -1.80 6.39
C ILE A 134 -4.52 -0.37 5.95
N TRP A 135 -5.60 -0.12 5.22
CA TRP A 135 -5.84 1.22 4.68
C TRP A 135 -7.27 1.68 4.80
N ASP A 136 -7.41 2.99 4.84
CA ASP A 136 -8.71 3.66 4.80
C ASP A 136 -8.59 4.91 3.94
N ASN A 137 -9.71 5.39 3.45
CA ASN A 137 -9.76 6.51 2.52
C ASN A 137 -10.43 7.73 3.14
N GLU A 138 -10.08 8.91 2.61
CA GLU A 138 -10.78 10.15 2.96
C GLU A 138 -12.27 10.00 2.66
N ARG A 139 -13.07 10.70 3.45
CA ARG A 139 -14.50 10.81 3.26
C ARG A 139 -14.97 12.07 3.96
N GLU A 140 -16.24 12.38 3.85
CA GLU A 140 -16.79 13.54 4.52
C GLU A 140 -16.46 13.50 6.01
N GLY A 141 -15.86 14.58 6.51
CA GLY A 141 -15.46 14.68 7.90
C GLY A 141 -14.11 14.06 8.24
N LEU A 142 -13.44 13.44 7.25
CA LEU A 142 -12.14 12.82 7.47
C LEU A 142 -11.19 13.19 6.33
N ALA A 143 -10.22 14.04 6.62
CA ALA A 143 -9.21 14.46 5.66
C ALA A 143 -7.84 13.91 6.07
N LEU A 144 -6.94 13.79 5.11
CA LEU A 144 -5.58 13.36 5.38
C LEU A 144 -4.88 14.37 6.30
N PRO A 145 -4.04 13.88 7.24
CA PRO A 145 -3.16 14.75 8.01
C PRO A 145 -2.02 15.28 7.14
N ASP A 146 -1.35 16.32 7.63
CA ASP A 146 -0.15 16.82 6.98
C ASP A 146 1.03 15.87 7.23
N PHE A 147 1.88 15.73 6.21
CA PHE A 147 3.11 14.95 6.28
C PHE A 147 4.27 15.91 6.04
N ASP A 148 4.98 16.23 7.09
CA ASP A 148 6.15 17.11 7.01
C ASP A 148 7.46 16.33 7.00
#